data_5aa3c9d1a0f2a6d776f7357d89e95d3d
#
_entry.id   5aa3c9d1a0f2a6d776f7357d89e95d3d
#
_cell.length_a   1.000
_cell.length_b   1.000
_cell.length_c   1.000
_cell.angle_alpha   90.00
_cell.angle_beta   90.00
_cell.angle_gamma   90.00
#
_symmetry.space_group_name_H-M   'P 1'
#
loop_
_entity.id
_entity.type
_entity.pdbx_description
1 polymer ?
#
loop_
_entity_poly.entity_id
_entity_poly.type
_entity_poly.pdbx_seq_one_letter_code
_entity_poly.pdbx_strand_id
1 'polypeptide(L)'
;MRKSVIAGNWKMHMTCAEAKAYLEEFIPLIKNIKDDRKVVIAPPFTAISTFSDHSDFQYLDISSQNIHWEDQGAFTAEISPKMLLEHGVSYAIVGHSEPRKYFSAVSYTHLTLPTRTRV
;
A
#
# COMPACT_ATOMS: atom_id res chain seq x y z
N MET A 1 5.13 2.01 22.16
CA MET A 1 6.37 1.70 21.47
C MET A 1 6.16 1.62 19.97
N ARG A 2 7.11 2.13 19.24
CA ARG A 2 7.00 2.16 17.80
C ARG A 2 7.34 0.82 17.18
N LYS A 3 6.55 0.36 16.24
CA LYS A 3 6.82 -0.88 15.54
C LYS A 3 7.74 -0.64 14.36
N SER A 4 8.59 -1.62 14.08
CA SER A 4 9.40 -1.58 12.87
C SER A 4 8.54 -1.95 11.70
N VAL A 5 8.74 -1.27 10.59
CA VAL A 5 8.00 -1.54 9.35
C VAL A 5 8.94 -2.16 8.35
N ILE A 6 8.54 -3.32 7.83
CA ILE A 6 9.26 -3.99 6.76
C ILE A 6 8.38 -3.86 5.53
N ALA A 7 8.84 -3.11 4.56
CA ALA A 7 8.01 -2.78 3.41
C ALA A 7 8.63 -3.23 2.11
N GLY A 8 7.82 -3.80 1.24
CA GLY A 8 8.26 -4.22 -0.07
C GLY A 8 7.49 -3.50 -1.16
N ASN A 9 8.20 -2.78 -2.00
CA ASN A 9 7.61 -2.11 -3.15
C ASN A 9 7.78 -3.00 -4.37
N TRP A 10 6.68 -3.51 -4.88
CA TRP A 10 6.72 -4.41 -6.04
C TRP A 10 6.94 -3.68 -7.36
N LYS A 11 6.75 -2.37 -7.36
CA LYS A 11 6.91 -1.61 -8.59
C LYS A 11 5.99 -2.16 -9.67
N MET A 12 6.48 -2.32 -10.90
CA MET A 12 5.65 -2.80 -12.00
C MET A 12 5.88 -4.29 -12.21
N HIS A 13 5.52 -5.08 -11.21
CA HIS A 13 5.65 -6.53 -11.27
C HIS A 13 4.40 -7.20 -10.72
N MET A 14 4.13 -8.38 -11.23
CA MET A 14 3.08 -9.27 -10.74
C MET A 14 1.71 -8.97 -11.31
N THR A 15 1.14 -9.99 -11.89
CA THR A 15 -0.26 -10.01 -12.28
C THR A 15 -1.11 -10.41 -11.07
N CYS A 16 -2.41 -10.37 -11.20
CA CYS A 16 -3.30 -10.80 -10.12
C CYS A 16 -3.08 -12.26 -9.77
N ALA A 17 -2.90 -13.12 -10.77
CA ALA A 17 -2.68 -14.54 -10.52
C ALA A 17 -1.38 -14.77 -9.77
N GLU A 18 -0.33 -14.04 -10.16
CA GLU A 18 0.95 -14.16 -9.49
C GLU A 18 0.88 -13.62 -8.07
N ALA A 19 0.13 -12.54 -7.88
CA ALA A 19 -0.05 -11.96 -6.55
C ALA A 19 -0.77 -12.93 -5.62
N LYS A 20 -1.81 -13.59 -6.14
CA LYS A 20 -2.55 -14.56 -5.34
C LYS A 20 -1.65 -15.72 -4.93
N ALA A 21 -0.88 -16.25 -5.87
CA ALA A 21 0.03 -17.35 -5.58
C ALA A 21 1.07 -16.93 -4.55
N TYR A 22 1.58 -15.72 -4.69
CA TYR A 22 2.55 -15.20 -3.73
C TYR A 22 1.96 -15.13 -2.33
N LEU A 23 0.75 -14.60 -2.21
CA LEU A 23 0.12 -14.44 -0.90
C LEU A 23 -0.12 -15.81 -0.24
N GLU A 24 -0.50 -16.81 -1.01
CA GLU A 24 -0.74 -18.14 -0.48
C GLU A 24 0.53 -18.72 0.17
N GLU A 25 1.69 -18.37 -0.36
CA GLU A 25 2.94 -18.85 0.20
C GLU A 25 3.50 -17.92 1.26
N PHE A 26 3.28 -16.64 1.09
CA PHE A 26 3.90 -15.63 1.95
C PHE A 26 3.21 -15.51 3.31
N ILE A 27 1.88 -15.51 3.32
CA ILE A 27 1.14 -15.30 4.56
C ILE A 27 1.53 -16.32 5.65
N PRO A 28 1.63 -17.62 5.34
CA PRO A 28 2.04 -18.57 6.39
C PRO A 28 3.43 -18.27 6.94
N LEU A 29 4.31 -17.69 6.11
CA LEU A 29 5.67 -17.42 6.56
C LEU A 29 5.74 -16.27 7.55
N ILE A 30 4.83 -15.32 7.47
CA ILE A 30 4.88 -14.15 8.35
C ILE A 30 4.01 -14.28 9.59
N LYS A 31 3.29 -15.37 9.74
CA LYS A 31 2.40 -15.54 10.90
C LYS A 31 3.17 -15.62 12.22
N ASN A 32 4.44 -15.96 12.17
CA ASN A 32 5.25 -16.06 13.37
C ASN A 32 6.12 -14.83 13.63
N ILE A 33 5.89 -13.76 12.90
CA ILE A 33 6.65 -12.54 13.09
C ILE A 33 6.22 -11.89 14.41
N LYS A 34 7.19 -11.33 15.11
CA LYS A 34 6.94 -10.70 16.40
C LYS A 34 6.01 -9.51 16.26
N ASP A 35 5.26 -9.25 17.32
CA ASP A 35 4.29 -8.17 17.34
C ASP A 35 4.91 -6.77 17.14
N ASP A 36 6.21 -6.64 17.35
CA ASP A 36 6.85 -5.35 17.19
C ASP A 36 7.18 -5.03 15.73
N ARG A 37 6.74 -5.85 14.79
CA ARG A 37 7.01 -5.63 13.38
C ARG A 37 5.73 -5.59 12.57
N LYS A 38 5.73 -4.74 11.58
CA LYS A 38 4.64 -4.67 10.61
C LYS A 38 5.21 -4.98 9.24
N VAL A 39 4.52 -5.81 8.50
CA VAL A 39 4.91 -6.12 7.13
C VAL A 39 3.92 -5.44 6.20
N VAL A 40 4.44 -4.71 5.25
CA VAL A 40 3.63 -3.95 4.30
C VAL A 40 4.12 -4.28 2.89
N ILE A 41 3.20 -4.54 1.97
CA ILE A 41 3.55 -4.73 0.58
C ILE A 41 2.79 -3.70 -0.24
N ALA A 42 3.49 -3.12 -1.21
CA ALA A 42 2.91 -2.16 -2.14
C ALA A 42 2.87 -2.80 -3.54
N PRO A 43 1.77 -3.49 -3.86
CA PRO A 43 1.63 -4.09 -5.19
C PRO A 43 1.23 -3.03 -6.20
N PRO A 44 1.35 -3.32 -7.50
CA PRO A 44 0.82 -2.41 -8.48
C PRO A 44 -0.69 -2.27 -8.31
N PHE A 45 -1.22 -1.15 -8.77
CA PHE A 45 -2.62 -0.84 -8.55
C PHE A 45 -3.55 -1.95 -9.02
N THR A 46 -3.22 -2.58 -10.15
CA THR A 46 -4.07 -3.63 -10.71
C THR A 46 -4.15 -4.87 -9.83
N ALA A 47 -3.24 -5.06 -8.89
CA ALA A 47 -3.27 -6.20 -8.00
C ALA A 47 -3.79 -5.87 -6.60
N ILE A 48 -4.21 -4.64 -6.36
CA ILE A 48 -4.66 -4.24 -5.03
C ILE A 48 -5.92 -5.00 -4.61
N SER A 49 -6.88 -5.18 -5.52
CA SER A 49 -8.08 -5.93 -5.15
C SER A 49 -7.76 -7.38 -4.83
N THR A 50 -6.79 -7.97 -5.49
CA THR A 50 -6.36 -9.33 -5.18
C THR A 50 -5.79 -9.39 -3.76
N PHE A 51 -4.98 -8.41 -3.39
CA PHE A 51 -4.49 -8.32 -2.02
C PHE A 51 -5.63 -8.13 -1.03
N SER A 52 -6.57 -7.25 -1.38
CA SER A 52 -7.72 -6.99 -0.52
C SER A 52 -8.52 -8.27 -0.25
N ASP A 53 -8.69 -9.09 -1.29
CA ASP A 53 -9.49 -10.31 -1.18
C ASP A 53 -8.76 -11.47 -0.50
N HIS A 54 -7.45 -11.51 -0.62
CA HIS A 54 -6.68 -12.66 -0.18
C HIS A 54 -5.67 -12.37 0.91
N SER A 55 -5.51 -11.14 1.32
CA SER A 55 -4.57 -10.79 2.37
C SER A 55 -5.17 -11.09 3.73
N ASP A 56 -4.31 -11.38 4.67
CA ASP A 56 -4.70 -11.51 6.06
C ASP A 56 -4.21 -10.27 6.77
N PHE A 57 -5.10 -9.32 6.98
CA PHE A 57 -4.74 -8.02 7.54
C PHE A 57 -4.22 -8.09 8.96
N GLN A 58 -4.36 -9.22 9.60
CA GLN A 58 -3.75 -9.41 10.91
C GLN A 58 -2.22 -9.43 10.79
N TYR A 59 -1.70 -9.88 9.66
CA TYR A 59 -0.27 -10.08 9.48
C TYR A 59 0.34 -9.17 8.40
N LEU A 60 -0.44 -8.75 7.44
CA LEU A 60 0.07 -8.03 6.28
C LEU A 60 -0.79 -6.83 5.96
N ASP A 61 -0.17 -5.67 5.88
CA ASP A 61 -0.84 -4.45 5.45
C ASP A 61 -0.52 -4.15 4.00
N ILE A 62 -1.39 -3.40 3.36
CA ILE A 62 -1.26 -3.05 1.95
C ILE A 62 -0.95 -1.59 1.82
N SER A 63 0.00 -1.28 0.93
CA SER A 63 0.30 0.09 0.56
C SER A 63 -0.03 0.28 -0.92
N SER A 64 -0.43 1.49 -1.27
CA SER A 64 -0.47 1.85 -2.68
C SER A 64 0.90 2.33 -3.10
N GLN A 65 1.16 2.30 -4.40
CA GLN A 65 2.42 2.80 -4.96
C GLN A 65 2.32 4.28 -5.33
N ASN A 66 1.10 4.82 -5.34
CA ASN A 66 0.84 6.21 -5.66
C ASN A 66 -0.45 6.62 -4.96
N ILE A 67 -0.60 7.89 -4.73
CA ILE A 67 -1.82 8.43 -4.15
C ILE A 67 -1.93 9.90 -4.56
N HIS A 68 -3.15 10.31 -4.90
CA HIS A 68 -3.44 11.69 -5.20
C HIS A 68 -4.15 12.30 -3.99
N TRP A 69 -4.10 13.62 -3.84
CA TRP A 69 -4.65 14.26 -2.65
C TRP A 69 -6.14 14.61 -2.78
N GLU A 70 -6.70 14.60 -4.00
CA GLU A 70 -8.11 14.87 -4.18
C GLU A 70 -8.90 13.58 -4.15
N ASP A 71 -10.15 13.65 -3.68
CA ASP A 71 -10.98 12.46 -3.63
C ASP A 71 -11.49 12.06 -5.00
N GLN A 72 -11.65 13.00 -5.89
CA GLN A 72 -12.09 12.72 -7.25
C GLN A 72 -11.78 13.92 -8.12
N GLY A 73 -11.83 13.73 -9.42
CA GLY A 73 -11.58 14.81 -10.34
C GLY A 73 -10.98 14.33 -11.65
N ALA A 74 -10.61 15.29 -12.48
CA ALA A 74 -10.06 14.99 -13.79
C ALA A 74 -8.55 14.76 -13.72
N PHE A 75 -8.19 13.73 -12.98
CA PHE A 75 -6.78 13.38 -12.75
C PHE A 75 -6.55 11.97 -13.28
N THR A 76 -6.51 11.86 -14.58
CA THR A 76 -6.36 10.56 -15.25
C THR A 76 -5.14 9.82 -14.74
N ALA A 77 -5.31 8.55 -14.46
CA ALA A 77 -4.30 7.64 -13.95
C ALA A 77 -3.96 7.84 -12.48
N GLU A 78 -4.60 8.79 -11.80
CA GLU A 78 -4.36 8.97 -10.37
C GLU A 78 -5.36 8.17 -9.56
N ILE A 79 -4.99 7.89 -8.33
CA ILE A 79 -5.79 7.10 -7.40
C ILE A 79 -6.05 7.94 -6.17
N SER A 80 -7.29 8.01 -5.74
CA SER A 80 -7.64 8.82 -4.58
C SER A 80 -7.52 8.02 -3.28
N PRO A 81 -7.39 8.73 -2.15
CA PRO A 81 -7.39 8.05 -0.85
C PRO A 81 -8.67 7.25 -0.62
N LYS A 82 -9.80 7.81 -1.05
CA LYS A 82 -11.10 7.17 -0.86
C LYS A 82 -11.17 5.83 -1.58
N MET A 83 -10.65 5.76 -2.81
CA MET A 83 -10.61 4.53 -3.57
C MET A 83 -9.74 3.48 -2.88
N LEU A 84 -8.62 3.92 -2.32
CA LEU A 84 -7.69 3.01 -1.68
C LEU A 84 -8.25 2.47 -0.36
N LEU A 85 -8.89 3.33 0.41
CA LEU A 85 -9.45 2.91 1.70
C LEU A 85 -10.52 1.85 1.53
N GLU A 86 -11.27 1.90 0.44
CA GLU A 86 -12.28 0.90 0.16
C GLU A 86 -11.68 -0.49 0.05
N HIS A 87 -10.44 -0.59 -0.38
CA HIS A 87 -9.75 -1.87 -0.53
C HIS A 87 -8.90 -2.24 0.67
N GLY A 88 -9.04 -1.52 1.78
CA GLY A 88 -8.29 -1.84 2.97
C GLY A 88 -6.84 -1.40 2.95
N VAL A 89 -6.49 -0.53 2.01
CA VAL A 89 -5.14 0.00 1.92
C VAL A 89 -4.91 0.96 3.07
N SER A 90 -3.83 0.78 3.82
CA SER A 90 -3.56 1.60 4.99
C SER A 90 -2.29 2.42 4.89
N TYR A 91 -1.52 2.25 3.84
CA TYR A 91 -0.29 3.00 3.60
C TYR A 91 -0.23 3.48 2.16
N ALA A 92 0.59 4.45 1.90
CA ALA A 92 0.83 4.93 0.55
C ALA A 92 2.28 5.34 0.41
N ILE A 93 2.86 5.04 -0.74
CA ILE A 93 4.19 5.53 -1.06
C ILE A 93 4.02 6.91 -1.67
N VAL A 94 4.73 7.88 -1.11
CA VAL A 94 4.75 9.22 -1.67
C VAL A 94 6.20 9.59 -1.90
N GLY A 95 6.42 10.59 -2.74
CA GLY A 95 7.77 11.10 -2.93
C GLY A 95 8.63 10.34 -3.92
N HIS A 96 8.03 9.55 -4.82
CA HIS A 96 8.83 9.02 -5.89
C HIS A 96 9.07 10.11 -6.93
N SER A 97 9.89 9.82 -7.92
CA SER A 97 10.58 10.86 -8.68
C SER A 97 9.71 12.03 -9.13
N GLU A 98 8.57 11.79 -9.73
CA GLU A 98 7.75 12.90 -10.20
C GLU A 98 6.98 13.61 -9.11
N PRO A 99 6.24 12.91 -8.27
CA PRO A 99 5.60 13.57 -7.15
C PRO A 99 6.58 14.28 -6.23
N ARG A 100 7.81 13.82 -6.18
CA ARG A 100 8.81 14.43 -5.32
C ARG A 100 9.08 15.87 -5.64
N LYS A 101 8.82 16.28 -6.86
CA LYS A 101 8.99 17.68 -7.25
C LYS A 101 7.98 18.57 -6.57
N TYR A 102 6.83 18.01 -6.23
CA TYR A 102 5.73 18.77 -5.67
C TYR A 102 5.55 18.52 -4.18
N PHE A 103 6.04 17.39 -3.69
CA PHE A 103 5.87 17.01 -2.31
C PHE A 103 7.22 16.87 -1.64
N SER A 104 7.27 17.13 -0.41
CA SER A 104 8.47 16.84 0.35
C SER A 104 8.56 15.35 0.43
N ALA A 105 9.62 14.79 0.06
CA ALA A 105 9.74 13.37 -0.04
C ALA A 105 9.59 12.64 1.26
N VAL A 106 8.56 11.85 1.34
CA VAL A 106 8.38 10.91 2.43
C VAL A 106 8.06 9.60 1.77
N SER A 107 8.63 8.53 2.22
CA SER A 107 8.44 7.25 1.57
C SER A 107 7.05 6.68 1.78
N TYR A 108 6.54 6.77 2.99
CA TYR A 108 5.24 6.23 3.30
C TYR A 108 4.43 7.16 4.16
N THR A 109 3.14 7.21 3.90
CA THR A 109 2.21 7.95 4.73
C THR A 109 1.08 7.00 5.08
N HIS A 110 0.75 6.92 6.35
CA HIS A 110 -0.34 6.07 6.80
C HIS A 110 -1.66 6.75 6.44
N LEU A 111 -2.56 5.98 5.83
CA LEU A 111 -3.87 6.50 5.46
C LEU A 111 -4.81 6.37 6.63
N THR A 112 -5.45 7.45 7.00
CA THR A 112 -6.44 7.46 8.06
C THR A 112 -7.64 8.24 7.61
N LEU A 113 -8.70 8.21 8.39
CA LEU A 113 -9.88 9.00 8.13
C LEU A 113 -10.05 10.02 9.23
N PRO A 114 -10.23 11.31 8.89
CA PRO A 114 -10.14 11.82 7.53
C PRO A 114 -8.73 11.74 7.02
N THR A 115 -8.63 11.52 5.73
CA THR A 115 -7.33 11.29 5.13
C THR A 115 -6.43 12.50 5.21
N ARG A 116 -5.17 12.27 5.50
CA ARG A 116 -4.23 13.28 5.50
C ARG A 116 -3.16 12.88 4.67
N THR A 117 -2.94 13.38 3.58
CA THR A 117 -1.84 13.05 2.73
C THR A 117 -0.82 14.08 2.95
N ARG A 118 0.03 13.85 3.74
CA ARG A 118 1.02 14.76 3.96
C ARG A 118 2.13 14.42 3.26
N VAL A 119 2.74 15.21 2.82
CA VAL A 119 3.91 14.97 2.02
C VAL A 119 4.98 15.97 2.35
#